data_bd52400786078bf1e56e482f51cff342
#
_entry.id   bd52400786078bf1e56e482f51cff342
#
_cell.length_a   1.000
_cell.length_b   1.000
_cell.length_c   1.000
_cell.angle_alpha   90.00
_cell.angle_beta   90.00
_cell.angle_gamma   90.00
#
_symmetry.space_group_name_H-M   'P 1'
#
loop_
_entity.id
_entity.type
_entity.pdbx_description
1 polymer ?
#
loop_
_entity_poly.entity_id
_entity_poly.type
_entity_poly.pdbx_seq_one_letter_code
_entity_poly.pdbx_strand_id
1 'polypeptide(L)' 'MKKQTKYTILHKGDILYKNLTEEEYFDTMEDLSIEYYQKGSPRPQDLETKMIEI' A
#
# COMPACT_ATOMS: atom_id res chain seq x y z
N MET A 1 17.67 6.12 18.46
CA MET A 1 17.45 5.21 17.36
C MET A 1 16.14 5.50 16.67
N LYS A 2 16.16 5.45 15.37
CA LYS A 2 14.95 5.68 14.60
C LYS A 2 14.13 4.39 14.50
N LYS A 3 12.86 4.52 14.78
CA LYS A 3 11.94 3.41 14.51
C LYS A 3 11.67 3.34 13.03
N GLN A 4 11.64 2.13 12.51
CA GLN A 4 11.27 1.92 11.13
C GLN A 4 9.82 1.47 11.05
N THR A 5 9.07 2.10 10.19
CA THR A 5 7.69 1.70 9.94
C THR A 5 7.65 0.95 8.63
N LYS A 6 7.05 -0.21 8.65
CA LYS A 6 6.83 -1.01 7.44
C LYS A 6 5.36 -1.05 7.13
N TYR A 7 5.04 -0.99 5.88
CA TYR A 7 3.67 -0.93 5.40
C TYR A 7 3.31 -2.17 4.63
N THR A 8 2.09 -2.62 4.81
CA THR A 8 1.53 -3.74 4.05
C THR A 8 0.23 -3.26 3.43
N ILE A 9 0.06 -3.51 2.14
CA ILE A 9 -1.15 -3.13 1.42
C ILE A 9 -1.90 -4.39 1.04
N LEU A 10 -3.19 -4.43 1.42
CA LEU A 10 -4.05 -5.55 1.12
C LEU A 10 -5.17 -5.10 0.20
N HIS A 11 -5.63 -6.02 -0.62
CA HIS A 11 -6.78 -5.79 -1.50
C HIS A 11 -7.78 -6.90 -1.23
N LYS A 12 -8.94 -6.53 -0.69
CA LYS A 12 -10.00 -7.48 -0.32
C LYS A 12 -9.49 -8.62 0.55
N GLY A 13 -8.57 -8.29 1.46
CA GLY A 13 -8.00 -9.25 2.37
C GLY A 13 -6.75 -9.96 1.89
N ASP A 14 -6.41 -9.81 0.61
CA ASP A 14 -5.22 -10.44 0.04
C ASP A 14 -4.05 -9.45 0.06
N ILE A 15 -2.88 -9.93 0.45
CA ILE A 15 -1.69 -9.09 0.50
C ILE A 15 -1.20 -8.83 -0.91
N LEU A 16 -1.16 -7.55 -1.30
CA LEU A 16 -0.56 -7.13 -2.56
C LEU A 16 0.92 -6.81 -2.39
N TYR A 17 1.24 -6.07 -1.35
CA TYR A 17 2.61 -5.64 -1.05
C TYR A 17 2.83 -5.72 0.44
N LYS A 18 4.04 -6.09 0.84
CA LYS A 18 4.39 -6.09 2.25
C LYS A 18 5.83 -5.61 2.46
N ASN A 19 6.14 -5.21 3.68
CA ASN A 19 7.47 -4.74 4.06
C ASN A 19 7.92 -3.52 3.25
N LEU A 20 6.98 -2.67 2.89
CA LEU A 20 7.29 -1.45 2.17
C LEU A 20 7.82 -0.40 3.15
N THR A 21 8.87 0.30 2.75
CA THR A 21 9.30 1.49 3.47
C THR A 21 8.29 2.61 3.23
N GLU A 22 8.42 3.71 3.98
CA GLU A 22 7.51 4.83 3.80
C GLU A 22 7.55 5.36 2.37
N GLU A 23 8.75 5.51 1.80
CA GLU A 23 8.88 5.97 0.42
C GLU A 23 8.27 5.00 -0.56
N GLU A 24 8.54 3.71 -0.39
CA GLU A 24 7.96 2.69 -1.25
C GLU A 24 6.44 2.65 -1.14
N TYR A 25 5.92 2.87 0.07
CA TYR A 25 4.49 2.91 0.28
C TYR A 25 3.85 4.05 -0.50
N PHE A 26 4.43 5.24 -0.43
CA PHE A 26 3.90 6.39 -1.17
C PHE A 26 3.95 6.15 -2.67
N ASP A 27 5.07 5.63 -3.16
CA ASP A 27 5.20 5.31 -4.58
C ASP A 27 4.18 4.27 -5.02
N THR A 28 3.99 3.23 -4.21
CA THR A 28 3.04 2.17 -4.52
C THR A 28 1.61 2.69 -4.52
N MET A 29 1.25 3.54 -3.55
CA MET A 29 -0.09 4.11 -3.52
C MET A 29 -0.35 5.00 -4.72
N GLU A 30 0.67 5.73 -5.17
CA GLU A 30 0.54 6.54 -6.37
C GLU A 30 0.29 5.67 -7.59
N ASP A 31 1.05 4.59 -7.73
CA ASP A 31 0.87 3.65 -8.83
C ASP A 31 -0.52 3.01 -8.82
N LEU A 32 -0.98 2.60 -7.64
CA LEU A 32 -2.31 2.01 -7.52
C LEU A 32 -3.41 3.01 -7.86
N SER A 33 -3.21 4.27 -7.49
CA SER A 33 -4.15 5.33 -7.83
C SER A 33 -4.23 5.52 -9.34
N ILE A 34 -3.10 5.51 -10.02
CA ILE A 34 -3.04 5.63 -11.48
C ILE A 34 -3.73 4.44 -12.13
N GLU A 35 -3.48 3.24 -11.64
CA GLU A 35 -4.12 2.04 -12.16
C GLU A 35 -5.65 2.12 -12.02
N TYR A 36 -6.12 2.57 -10.87
CA TYR A 36 -7.54 2.75 -10.66
C TYR A 36 -8.13 3.73 -11.67
N TYR A 37 -7.44 4.83 -11.89
CA TYR A 37 -7.89 5.85 -12.81
C TYR A 37 -7.97 5.32 -14.24
N GLN A 38 -7.02 4.49 -14.64
CA GLN A 38 -6.94 3.98 -16.00
C GLN A 38 -7.80 2.74 -16.22
N LYS A 39 -7.86 1.86 -15.23
CA LYS A 39 -8.47 0.53 -15.39
C LYS A 39 -9.70 0.30 -14.53
N GLY A 40 -9.95 1.20 -13.58
CA GLY A 40 -11.05 1.04 -12.64
C GLY A 40 -10.78 0.09 -11.50
N SER A 41 -9.57 -0.43 -11.38
CA SER A 41 -9.19 -1.29 -10.25
C SER A 41 -7.68 -1.21 -10.03
N PRO A 42 -7.21 -1.47 -8.80
CA PRO A 42 -8.01 -1.74 -7.60
C PRO A 42 -8.70 -0.47 -7.11
N ARG A 43 -9.90 -0.63 -6.56
CA ARG A 43 -10.61 0.53 -6.03
C ARG A 43 -10.04 0.90 -4.67
N PRO A 44 -9.86 2.20 -4.39
CA PRO A 44 -9.27 2.62 -3.11
C PRO A 44 -10.02 2.09 -1.90
N GLN A 45 -11.33 1.97 -1.99
CA GLN A 45 -12.16 1.49 -0.89
C GLN A 45 -11.95 0.01 -0.59
N ASP A 46 -11.36 -0.74 -1.52
CA ASP A 46 -11.05 -2.15 -1.32
C ASP A 46 -9.63 -2.36 -0.80
N LEU A 47 -8.87 -1.29 -0.66
CA LEU A 47 -7.49 -1.36 -0.19
C LEU A 47 -7.41 -1.12 1.31
N GLU A 48 -6.57 -1.89 1.97
CA GLU A 48 -6.26 -1.70 3.38
C GLU A 48 -4.76 -1.50 3.53
N THR A 49 -4.39 -0.67 4.49
CA THR A 49 -2.99 -0.46 4.83
C THR A 49 -2.78 -0.86 6.28
N LYS A 50 -1.78 -1.68 6.51
CA LYS A 50 -1.37 -2.04 7.86
C LYS A 50 0.04 -1.54 8.08
N MET A 51 0.27 -0.96 9.25
CA MET A 51 1.57 -0.45 9.63
C MET A 51 2.15 -1.30 10.74
N ILE A 52 3.44 -1.59 10.61
CA ILE A 52 4.18 -2.31 11.63
C ILE A 52 5.41 -1.49 11.97
N GLU A 53 5.60 -1.20 13.24
CA GLU A 53 6.81 -0.53 13.72
C GLU A 53 7.80 -1.59 14.19
N ILE A 54 9.04 -1.42 13.77
CA ILE A 54 10.12 -2.32 14.14
C ILE A 54 11.11 -1.62 15.03
#